data_b7fcbcc6c9896d20018148a3616ecc7d
#
_entry.id   b7fcbcc6c9896d20018148a3616ecc7d
#
_cell.length_a   1.000
_cell.length_b   1.000
_cell.length_c   1.000
_cell.angle_alpha   90.00
_cell.angle_beta   90.00
_cell.angle_gamma   90.00
#
_symmetry.space_group_name_H-M   'P 1'
#
loop_
_entity.id
_entity.type
_entity.pdbx_description
1 polymer ?
#
loop_
_entity_poly.entity_id
_entity_poly.type
_entity_poly.pdbx_seq_one_letter_code
_entity_poly.pdbx_strand_id
1 'polypeptide(L)'
;HQAFKNNPHMQVIGVNVMDRKSPESLKEFLRNRPSPLTYAMAVDVDGKKTRDKWLSPMGVNGIPHAFAVKNGKLIWRGHPGKLSEEMMRAMLKPDFSAASLPGDNPGANARAWKLYRQVSERTGELARKGGKGEAQAFLRQIQDSGQFQQDQIIQLKMVPFRVLAELEKFQEAQAVLDDLCKEYPDNYRVQ
;
A
#
# COMPACT_ATOMS: atom_id res chain seq x y z
N HIS A 1 -18.68 9.02 -3.36
CA HIS A 1 -19.13 8.93 -1.96
C HIS A 1 -20.53 9.53 -1.75
N GLN A 2 -20.86 10.69 -2.33
CA GLN A 2 -22.18 11.33 -2.13
C GLN A 2 -23.34 10.41 -2.49
N ALA A 3 -23.22 9.61 -3.55
CA ALA A 3 -24.23 8.65 -3.98
C ALA A 3 -24.55 7.55 -2.92
N PHE A 4 -23.68 7.34 -1.94
CA PHE A 4 -23.79 6.32 -0.91
C PHE A 4 -23.90 6.88 0.51
N LYS A 5 -24.05 8.21 0.66
CA LYS A 5 -24.03 8.90 1.96
C LYS A 5 -25.02 8.31 2.99
N ASN A 6 -26.17 7.88 2.52
CA ASN A 6 -27.24 7.33 3.37
C ASN A 6 -27.43 5.81 3.19
N ASN A 7 -26.46 5.12 2.59
CA ASN A 7 -26.57 3.67 2.43
C ASN A 7 -26.20 2.97 3.74
N PRO A 8 -27.13 2.23 4.39
CA PRO A 8 -26.88 1.59 5.68
C PRO A 8 -25.86 0.44 5.60
N HIS A 9 -25.59 -0.04 4.39
CA HIS A 9 -24.67 -1.16 4.15
C HIS A 9 -23.26 -0.72 3.71
N MET A 10 -23.01 0.60 3.66
CA MET A 10 -21.69 1.12 3.28
C MET A 10 -21.27 2.26 4.21
N GLN A 11 -20.11 2.11 4.80
CA GLN A 11 -19.45 3.18 5.56
C GLN A 11 -18.13 3.55 4.89
N VAL A 12 -17.89 4.84 4.68
CA VAL A 12 -16.60 5.38 4.24
C VAL A 12 -15.92 6.03 5.43
N ILE A 13 -14.67 5.69 5.65
CA ILE A 13 -13.82 6.27 6.70
C ILE A 13 -12.54 6.76 6.05
N GLY A 14 -12.25 8.04 6.17
CA GLY A 14 -10.93 8.59 5.85
C GLY A 14 -10.00 8.39 7.04
N VAL A 15 -8.79 7.92 6.81
CA VAL A 15 -7.77 7.80 7.86
C VAL A 15 -6.61 8.72 7.52
N ASN A 16 -6.37 9.69 8.40
CA ASN A 16 -5.17 10.52 8.30
C ASN A 16 -3.98 9.73 8.82
N VAL A 17 -3.06 9.43 7.91
CA VAL A 17 -1.88 8.61 8.17
C VAL A 17 -0.62 9.39 7.83
N MET A 18 0.50 9.03 8.46
CA MET A 18 1.82 9.60 8.16
C MET A 18 1.90 11.13 8.42
N ASP A 19 0.93 11.69 9.10
CA ASP A 19 0.94 13.10 9.50
C ASP A 19 1.65 13.25 10.86
N ARG A 20 2.53 14.23 10.93
CA ARG A 20 3.21 14.60 12.19
C ARG A 20 2.43 15.66 12.99
N LYS A 21 1.33 16.13 12.45
CA LYS A 21 0.50 17.14 13.11
C LYS A 21 -0.40 16.48 14.15
N SER A 22 -0.75 17.28 15.15
CA SER A 22 -1.65 16.82 16.22
C SER A 22 -3.08 16.55 15.71
N PRO A 23 -3.87 15.74 16.42
CA PRO A 23 -5.29 15.57 16.12
C PRO A 23 -6.06 16.89 16.09
N GLU A 24 -5.64 17.88 16.87
CA GLU A 24 -6.23 19.22 16.94
C GLU A 24 -6.03 19.98 15.62
N SER A 25 -4.84 19.89 15.02
CA SER A 25 -4.55 20.48 13.70
C SER A 25 -5.46 19.92 12.62
N LEU A 26 -5.76 18.61 12.67
CA LEU A 26 -6.70 18.00 11.73
C LEU A 26 -8.12 18.52 11.97
N LYS A 27 -8.56 18.66 13.23
CA LYS A 27 -9.88 19.23 13.56
C LYS A 27 -10.01 20.66 13.04
N GLU A 28 -8.98 21.47 13.22
CA GLU A 28 -8.93 22.84 12.71
C GLU A 28 -8.99 22.87 11.18
N PHE A 29 -8.18 22.05 10.50
CA PHE A 29 -8.23 21.90 9.06
C PHE A 29 -9.63 21.51 8.55
N LEU A 30 -10.30 20.57 9.24
CA LEU A 30 -11.63 20.12 8.85
C LEU A 30 -12.71 21.22 9.06
N ARG A 31 -12.59 22.04 10.12
CA ARG A 31 -13.48 23.17 10.38
C ARG A 31 -13.35 24.29 9.34
N ASN A 32 -12.12 24.54 8.89
CA ASN A 32 -11.79 25.63 7.96
C ASN A 32 -12.00 25.25 6.49
N ARG A 33 -12.50 24.05 6.20
CA ARG A 33 -12.79 23.64 4.82
C ARG A 33 -14.01 24.38 4.26
N PRO A 34 -13.93 24.82 2.98
CA PRO A 34 -15.08 25.45 2.29
C PRO A 34 -16.30 24.50 2.20
N SER A 35 -16.05 23.19 2.16
CA SER A 35 -17.10 22.17 2.11
C SER A 35 -16.80 21.09 3.15
N PRO A 36 -17.75 20.76 4.04
CA PRO A 36 -17.58 19.71 5.03
C PRO A 36 -17.43 18.34 4.36
N LEU A 37 -16.63 17.47 4.96
CA LEU A 37 -16.57 16.08 4.55
C LEU A 37 -17.87 15.36 4.94
N THR A 38 -18.35 14.53 4.04
CA THR A 38 -19.61 13.77 4.24
C THR A 38 -19.36 12.36 4.78
N TYR A 39 -18.14 12.06 5.21
CA TYR A 39 -17.72 10.78 5.79
C TYR A 39 -16.87 11.00 7.03
N ALA A 40 -16.81 9.97 7.88
CA ALA A 40 -16.04 10.01 9.12
C ALA A 40 -14.53 10.10 8.85
N MET A 41 -13.83 10.86 9.69
CA MET A 41 -12.38 10.91 9.67
C MET A 41 -11.81 10.30 10.95
N ALA A 42 -10.80 9.48 10.81
CA ALA A 42 -9.99 8.93 11.89
C ALA A 42 -8.54 9.43 11.78
N VAL A 43 -7.85 9.44 12.90
CA VAL A 43 -6.43 9.78 12.99
C VAL A 43 -5.66 8.55 13.43
N ASP A 44 -4.58 8.25 12.75
CA ASP A 44 -3.61 7.28 13.23
C ASP A 44 -2.71 7.96 14.28
N VAL A 45 -3.11 7.86 15.55
CA VAL A 45 -2.51 8.62 16.67
C VAL A 45 -1.00 8.40 16.77
N ASP A 46 -0.54 7.19 16.51
CA ASP A 46 0.88 6.86 16.56
C ASP A 46 1.57 7.08 15.20
N GLY A 47 0.82 7.50 14.17
CA GLY A 47 1.30 7.72 12.80
C GLY A 47 1.86 6.48 12.09
N LYS A 48 1.82 5.34 12.74
CA LYS A 48 2.47 4.10 12.29
C LYS A 48 1.55 2.89 12.18
N LYS A 49 0.48 2.81 12.98
CA LYS A 49 -0.39 1.61 13.04
C LYS A 49 -1.03 1.28 11.70
N THR A 50 -1.60 2.26 11.03
CA THR A 50 -2.20 2.07 9.71
C THR A 50 -1.14 1.73 8.67
N ARG A 51 0.01 2.42 8.71
CA ARG A 51 1.14 2.10 7.85
C ARG A 51 1.59 0.66 8.04
N ASP A 52 1.84 0.25 9.28
CA ASP A 52 2.47 -1.03 9.59
C ASP A 52 1.50 -2.21 9.42
N LYS A 53 0.19 -1.99 9.65
CA LYS A 53 -0.82 -3.05 9.56
C LYS A 53 -1.56 -3.13 8.22
N TRP A 54 -1.64 -2.03 7.47
CA TRP A 54 -2.40 -1.95 6.22
C TRP A 54 -1.55 -1.60 5.01
N LEU A 55 -0.77 -0.52 5.08
CA LEU A 55 -0.03 -0.03 3.92
C LEU A 55 1.18 -0.92 3.62
N SER A 56 2.10 -1.05 4.56
CA SER A 56 3.35 -1.80 4.37
C SER A 56 3.15 -3.27 4.04
N PRO A 57 2.28 -4.03 4.74
CA PRO A 57 2.02 -5.43 4.40
C PRO A 57 1.40 -5.64 3.02
N MET A 58 0.76 -4.59 2.49
CA MET A 58 0.16 -4.61 1.15
C MET A 58 1.06 -3.99 0.08
N GLY A 59 2.31 -3.65 0.39
CA GLY A 59 3.23 -3.01 -0.55
C GLY A 59 2.78 -1.62 -1.00
N VAL A 60 1.95 -0.94 -0.20
CA VAL A 60 1.47 0.41 -0.51
C VAL A 60 2.50 1.43 -0.05
N ASN A 61 3.09 2.13 -1.00
CA ASN A 61 4.19 3.07 -0.76
C ASN A 61 3.77 4.53 -0.83
N GLY A 62 2.50 4.80 -1.12
CA GLY A 62 2.01 6.16 -1.28
C GLY A 62 0.53 6.31 -0.95
N ILE A 63 0.14 7.53 -0.63
CA ILE A 63 -1.23 7.98 -0.41
C ILE A 63 -1.60 9.05 -1.46
N PRO A 64 -2.88 9.20 -1.81
CA PRO A 64 -4.02 8.50 -1.22
C PRO A 64 -4.17 7.05 -1.68
N HIS A 65 -4.54 6.16 -0.78
CA HIS A 65 -4.86 4.77 -1.06
C HIS A 65 -6.15 4.37 -0.35
N ALA A 66 -6.97 3.54 -0.99
CA ALA A 66 -8.23 3.08 -0.43
C ALA A 66 -8.28 1.55 -0.35
N PHE A 67 -8.99 1.06 0.65
CA PHE A 67 -9.27 -0.35 0.89
C PHE A 67 -10.76 -0.54 1.02
N ALA A 68 -11.33 -1.52 0.32
CA ALA A 68 -12.71 -1.95 0.54
C ALA A 68 -12.72 -3.28 1.30
N VAL A 69 -13.46 -3.30 2.40
CA VAL A 69 -13.60 -4.47 3.27
C VAL A 69 -15.07 -4.89 3.31
N LYS A 70 -15.35 -6.17 3.12
CA LYS A 70 -16.69 -6.76 3.23
C LYS A 70 -16.61 -8.03 4.07
N ASN A 71 -17.46 -8.13 5.09
CA ASN A 71 -17.50 -9.28 5.99
C ASN A 71 -16.11 -9.64 6.57
N GLY A 72 -15.35 -8.61 7.00
CA GLY A 72 -14.01 -8.78 7.55
C GLY A 72 -12.92 -9.15 6.53
N LYS A 73 -13.24 -9.24 5.25
CA LYS A 73 -12.28 -9.57 4.18
C LYS A 73 -12.00 -8.36 3.31
N LEU A 74 -10.73 -8.14 2.99
CA LEU A 74 -10.31 -7.14 2.02
C LEU A 74 -10.72 -7.62 0.62
N ILE A 75 -11.58 -6.86 -0.06
CA ILE A 75 -12.15 -7.22 -1.36
C ILE A 75 -11.61 -6.36 -2.50
N TRP A 76 -11.08 -5.19 -2.20
CA TRP A 76 -10.45 -4.31 -3.19
C TRP A 76 -9.48 -3.34 -2.52
N ARG A 77 -8.48 -2.90 -3.28
CA ARG A 77 -7.57 -1.82 -2.91
C ARG A 77 -7.11 -1.05 -4.14
N GLY A 78 -6.72 0.18 -3.95
CA GLY A 78 -6.18 1.00 -5.03
C GLY A 78 -6.27 2.49 -4.74
N HIS A 79 -5.92 3.29 -5.73
CA HIS A 79 -6.12 4.73 -5.66
C HIS A 79 -7.62 5.06 -5.63
N PRO A 80 -8.12 5.88 -4.69
CA PRO A 80 -9.56 6.16 -4.54
C PRO A 80 -10.21 6.72 -5.82
N GLY A 81 -9.47 7.43 -6.66
CA GLY A 81 -9.97 7.91 -7.95
C GLY A 81 -10.27 6.80 -8.98
N LYS A 82 -9.83 5.56 -8.73
CA LYS A 82 -10.18 4.39 -9.54
C LYS A 82 -11.45 3.68 -9.06
N LEU A 83 -12.00 4.07 -7.92
CA LEU A 83 -13.20 3.47 -7.35
C LEU A 83 -14.44 4.14 -7.94
N SER A 84 -14.99 3.55 -9.00
CA SER A 84 -16.21 4.05 -9.62
C SER A 84 -17.46 3.75 -8.80
N GLU A 85 -18.54 4.49 -9.06
CA GLU A 85 -19.85 4.23 -8.45
C GLU A 85 -20.37 2.84 -8.79
N GLU A 86 -20.15 2.39 -10.02
CA GLU A 86 -20.54 1.05 -10.46
C GLU A 86 -19.81 -0.04 -9.66
N MET A 87 -18.49 0.10 -9.44
CA MET A 87 -17.71 -0.80 -8.60
C MET A 87 -18.27 -0.84 -7.16
N MET A 88 -18.57 0.32 -6.59
CA MET A 88 -19.15 0.38 -5.24
C MET A 88 -20.53 -0.29 -5.16
N ARG A 89 -21.38 -0.09 -6.16
CA ARG A 89 -22.68 -0.78 -6.27
C ARG A 89 -22.51 -2.30 -6.41
N ALA A 90 -21.55 -2.75 -7.21
CA ALA A 90 -21.23 -4.17 -7.35
C ALA A 90 -20.78 -4.78 -6.02
N MET A 91 -19.94 -4.09 -5.26
CA MET A 91 -19.47 -4.55 -3.94
C MET A 91 -20.60 -4.73 -2.92
N LEU A 92 -21.71 -4.02 -3.06
CA LEU A 92 -22.88 -4.13 -2.17
C LEU A 92 -23.75 -5.35 -2.47
N LYS A 93 -23.67 -5.95 -3.66
CA LYS A 93 -24.48 -7.12 -4.02
C LYS A 93 -24.15 -8.33 -3.13
N PRO A 94 -25.15 -9.13 -2.72
CA PRO A 94 -24.92 -10.32 -1.90
C PRO A 94 -23.99 -11.35 -2.54
N ASP A 95 -24.12 -11.53 -3.85
CA ASP A 95 -23.37 -12.45 -4.71
C ASP A 95 -22.05 -11.87 -5.24
N PHE A 96 -21.60 -10.74 -4.69
CA PHE A 96 -20.39 -10.08 -5.14
C PHE A 96 -19.16 -10.99 -5.07
N SER A 97 -18.46 -11.10 -6.19
CA SER A 97 -17.16 -11.75 -6.29
C SER A 97 -16.08 -10.71 -6.53
N ALA A 98 -15.07 -10.69 -5.68
CA ALA A 98 -13.91 -9.80 -5.84
C ALA A 98 -13.17 -10.05 -7.17
N ALA A 99 -13.25 -11.24 -7.75
CA ALA A 99 -12.65 -11.58 -9.05
C ALA A 99 -13.23 -10.78 -10.23
N SER A 100 -14.44 -10.21 -10.06
CA SER A 100 -15.10 -9.43 -11.12
C SER A 100 -14.67 -7.98 -11.20
N LEU A 101 -13.85 -7.50 -10.26
CA LEU A 101 -13.40 -6.11 -10.26
C LEU A 101 -12.13 -5.90 -11.07
N PRO A 102 -12.05 -4.85 -11.89
CA PRO A 102 -10.80 -4.47 -12.54
C PRO A 102 -9.79 -3.95 -11.51
N GLY A 103 -8.54 -4.29 -11.68
CA GLY A 103 -7.43 -3.78 -10.87
C GLY A 103 -6.82 -4.79 -9.92
N ASP A 104 -6.07 -4.27 -8.98
CA ASP A 104 -5.28 -5.04 -8.02
C ASP A 104 -6.20 -5.59 -6.91
N ASN A 105 -6.79 -6.74 -7.20
CA ASN A 105 -7.83 -7.33 -6.37
C ASN A 105 -7.25 -8.39 -5.42
N PRO A 106 -7.13 -8.09 -4.12
CA PRO A 106 -6.56 -9.02 -3.15
C PRO A 106 -7.36 -10.32 -3.02
N GLY A 107 -8.67 -10.26 -3.26
CA GLY A 107 -9.56 -11.44 -3.18
C GLY A 107 -9.36 -12.41 -4.33
N ALA A 108 -9.10 -11.92 -5.54
CA ALA A 108 -8.79 -12.75 -6.71
C ALA A 108 -7.39 -13.36 -6.63
N ASN A 109 -6.46 -12.70 -5.94
CA ASN A 109 -5.04 -13.06 -5.88
C ASN A 109 -4.52 -13.30 -4.45
N ALA A 110 -5.34 -13.80 -3.53
CA ALA A 110 -4.94 -14.01 -2.14
C ALA A 110 -3.64 -14.84 -1.98
N ARG A 111 -3.42 -15.82 -2.88
CA ARG A 111 -2.16 -16.60 -2.93
C ARG A 111 -0.98 -15.75 -3.36
N ALA A 112 -1.12 -14.96 -4.42
CA ALA A 112 -0.07 -14.08 -4.93
C ALA A 112 0.31 -13.01 -3.89
N TRP A 113 -0.68 -12.46 -3.17
CA TRP A 113 -0.46 -11.50 -2.09
C TRP A 113 0.21 -12.11 -0.88
N LYS A 114 -0.17 -13.33 -0.49
CA LYS A 114 0.51 -14.05 0.60
C LYS A 114 1.97 -14.28 0.24
N LEU A 115 2.24 -14.72 -0.99
CA LEU A 115 3.59 -14.93 -1.49
C LEU A 115 4.38 -13.61 -1.55
N TYR A 116 3.80 -12.55 -2.11
CA TYR A 116 4.44 -11.23 -2.14
C TYR A 116 4.86 -10.75 -0.74
N ARG A 117 3.97 -10.89 0.25
CA ARG A 117 4.27 -10.53 1.63
C ARG A 117 5.41 -11.35 2.21
N GLN A 118 5.39 -12.68 2.02
CA GLN A 118 6.46 -13.57 2.48
C GLN A 118 7.80 -13.20 1.87
N VAL A 119 7.83 -12.91 0.56
CA VAL A 119 9.05 -12.47 -0.12
C VAL A 119 9.52 -11.11 0.41
N SER A 120 8.61 -10.17 0.60
CA SER A 120 8.93 -8.84 1.15
C SER A 120 9.50 -8.92 2.57
N GLU A 121 8.86 -9.71 3.46
CA GLU A 121 9.33 -9.94 4.82
C GLU A 121 10.73 -10.58 4.82
N ARG A 122 10.91 -11.63 4.02
CA ARG A 122 12.20 -12.32 3.90
C ARG A 122 13.30 -11.41 3.35
N THR A 123 12.98 -10.60 2.34
CA THR A 123 13.92 -9.61 1.80
C THR A 123 14.36 -8.59 2.87
N GLY A 124 13.40 -8.13 3.68
CA GLY A 124 13.70 -7.22 4.80
C GLY A 124 14.57 -7.86 5.88
N GLU A 125 14.33 -9.13 6.22
CA GLU A 125 15.19 -9.87 7.17
C GLU A 125 16.63 -10.02 6.65
N LEU A 126 16.79 -10.39 5.37
CA LEU A 126 18.10 -10.52 4.76
C LEU A 126 18.85 -9.18 4.71
N ALA A 127 18.15 -8.10 4.37
CA ALA A 127 18.74 -6.76 4.41
C ALA A 127 19.21 -6.34 5.81
N ARG A 128 18.47 -6.72 6.87
CA ARG A 128 18.86 -6.42 8.26
C ARG A 128 20.08 -7.21 8.70
N LYS A 129 20.18 -8.49 8.31
CA LYS A 129 21.23 -9.42 8.77
C LYS A 129 22.49 -9.35 7.91
N GLY A 130 22.32 -9.43 6.60
CA GLY A 130 23.39 -9.55 5.61
C GLY A 130 23.59 -8.34 4.69
N GLY A 131 22.88 -7.24 4.99
CA GLY A 131 22.95 -6.04 4.19
C GLY A 131 22.39 -6.18 2.77
N LYS A 132 22.85 -5.29 1.86
CA LYS A 132 22.40 -5.22 0.47
C LYS A 132 22.60 -6.54 -0.30
N GLY A 133 23.74 -7.20 -0.12
CA GLY A 133 24.17 -8.32 -0.99
C GLY A 133 23.26 -9.53 -0.91
N GLU A 134 22.92 -10.00 0.29
CA GLU A 134 22.04 -11.17 0.49
C GLU A 134 20.62 -10.91 0.03
N ALA A 135 20.09 -9.72 0.32
CA ALA A 135 18.76 -9.33 -0.12
C ALA A 135 18.65 -9.27 -1.64
N GLN A 136 19.67 -8.72 -2.32
CA GLN A 136 19.69 -8.64 -3.78
C GLN A 136 19.83 -10.01 -4.43
N ALA A 137 20.69 -10.90 -3.90
CA ALA A 137 20.83 -12.27 -4.39
C ALA A 137 19.50 -13.04 -4.32
N PHE A 138 18.80 -12.93 -3.21
CA PHE A 138 17.46 -13.52 -3.03
C PHE A 138 16.46 -12.95 -4.06
N LEU A 139 16.42 -11.64 -4.23
CA LEU A 139 15.50 -11.00 -5.17
C LEU A 139 15.77 -11.36 -6.64
N ARG A 140 17.02 -11.62 -7.04
CA ARG A 140 17.32 -12.15 -8.38
C ARG A 140 16.67 -13.51 -8.59
N GLN A 141 16.79 -14.43 -7.63
CA GLN A 141 16.13 -15.75 -7.71
C GLN A 141 14.60 -15.61 -7.83
N ILE A 142 14.01 -14.66 -7.08
CA ILE A 142 12.57 -14.38 -7.17
C ILE A 142 12.19 -13.81 -8.54
N GLN A 143 12.97 -12.93 -9.10
CA GLN A 143 12.76 -12.36 -10.44
C GLN A 143 12.83 -13.44 -11.51
N ASP A 144 13.84 -14.29 -11.46
CA ASP A 144 14.05 -15.39 -12.42
C ASP A 144 12.94 -16.46 -12.35
N SER A 145 12.24 -16.57 -11.22
CA SER A 145 11.10 -17.49 -11.08
C SER A 145 9.87 -17.08 -11.91
N GLY A 146 9.80 -15.83 -12.39
CA GLY A 146 8.68 -15.32 -13.17
C GLY A 146 7.35 -15.20 -12.42
N GLN A 147 7.35 -15.35 -11.08
CA GLN A 147 6.13 -15.37 -10.26
C GLN A 147 5.50 -14.00 -10.03
N PHE A 148 6.23 -12.92 -10.33
CA PHE A 148 5.80 -11.55 -10.08
C PHE A 148 5.86 -10.69 -11.34
N GLN A 149 4.93 -9.74 -11.45
CA GLN A 149 4.95 -8.71 -12.47
C GLN A 149 6.11 -7.74 -12.21
N GLN A 150 6.60 -7.08 -13.26
CA GLN A 150 7.74 -6.16 -13.18
C GLN A 150 7.57 -5.07 -12.11
N ASP A 151 6.39 -4.47 -12.01
CA ASP A 151 6.08 -3.46 -10.99
C ASP A 151 6.22 -4.01 -9.56
N GLN A 152 5.85 -5.26 -9.35
CA GLN A 152 5.98 -5.92 -8.04
C GLN A 152 7.45 -6.20 -7.72
N ILE A 153 8.23 -6.63 -8.72
CA ILE A 153 9.68 -6.83 -8.56
C ILE A 153 10.37 -5.53 -8.18
N ILE A 154 10.08 -4.43 -8.85
CA ILE A 154 10.64 -3.11 -8.51
C ILE A 154 10.31 -2.73 -7.06
N GLN A 155 9.08 -2.93 -6.62
CA GLN A 155 8.70 -2.66 -5.24
C GLN A 155 9.42 -3.55 -4.22
N LEU A 156 9.63 -4.83 -4.54
CA LEU A 156 10.41 -5.75 -3.71
C LEU A 156 11.88 -5.33 -3.64
N LYS A 157 12.46 -4.89 -4.75
CA LYS A 157 13.83 -4.37 -4.81
C LYS A 157 14.02 -3.07 -4.01
N MET A 158 12.95 -2.31 -3.74
CA MET A 158 12.97 -1.14 -2.85
C MET A 158 12.96 -1.50 -1.35
N VAL A 159 12.67 -2.75 -0.97
CA VAL A 159 12.64 -3.16 0.44
C VAL A 159 13.99 -3.01 1.12
N PRO A 160 15.12 -3.47 0.55
CA PRO A 160 16.44 -3.27 1.15
C PRO A 160 16.79 -1.80 1.37
N PHE A 161 16.49 -0.91 0.42
CA PHE A 161 16.69 0.52 0.58
C PHE A 161 16.02 1.06 1.85
N ARG A 162 14.73 0.75 2.05
CA ARG A 162 13.98 1.23 3.21
C ARG A 162 14.54 0.69 4.52
N VAL A 163 14.84 -0.61 4.55
CA VAL A 163 15.38 -1.27 5.74
C VAL A 163 16.76 -0.71 6.12
N LEU A 164 17.64 -0.51 5.13
CA LEU A 164 18.96 0.02 5.36
C LEU A 164 18.92 1.50 5.80
N ALA A 165 18.01 2.28 5.23
CA ALA A 165 17.79 3.66 5.66
C ALA A 165 17.24 3.75 7.10
N GLU A 166 16.33 2.85 7.49
CA GLU A 166 15.83 2.74 8.88
C GLU A 166 16.93 2.34 9.87
N LEU A 167 17.94 1.61 9.42
CA LEU A 167 19.13 1.22 10.20
C LEU A 167 20.27 2.26 10.14
N GLU A 168 20.02 3.43 9.55
CA GLU A 168 20.99 4.51 9.36
C GLU A 168 22.21 4.12 8.51
N LYS A 169 22.12 3.03 7.75
CA LYS A 169 23.15 2.58 6.80
C LYS A 169 23.01 3.30 5.46
N PHE A 170 23.13 4.61 5.48
CA PHE A 170 22.80 5.48 4.33
C PHE A 170 23.62 5.19 3.08
N GLN A 171 24.90 4.84 3.21
CA GLN A 171 25.73 4.49 2.05
C GLN A 171 25.25 3.21 1.35
N GLU A 172 24.91 2.18 2.13
CA GLU A 172 24.36 0.94 1.59
C GLU A 172 22.97 1.18 0.97
N ALA A 173 22.13 1.99 1.61
CA ALA A 173 20.83 2.37 1.09
C ALA A 173 20.95 3.13 -0.24
N GLN A 174 21.84 4.12 -0.32
CA GLN A 174 22.09 4.86 -1.56
C GLN A 174 22.56 3.93 -2.68
N ALA A 175 23.46 2.99 -2.39
CA ALA A 175 23.92 2.03 -3.39
C ALA A 175 22.81 1.10 -3.92
N VAL A 176 21.76 0.79 -3.11
CA VAL A 176 20.57 0.08 -3.61
C VAL A 176 19.81 0.95 -4.60
N LEU A 177 19.61 2.22 -4.28
CA LEU A 177 18.89 3.15 -5.14
C LEU A 177 19.62 3.37 -6.47
N ASP A 178 20.93 3.57 -6.42
CA ASP A 178 21.77 3.75 -7.61
C ASP A 178 21.69 2.54 -8.56
N ASP A 179 21.69 1.32 -8.01
CA ASP A 179 21.53 0.10 -8.79
C ASP A 179 20.13 0.04 -9.44
N LEU A 180 19.08 0.43 -8.72
CA LEU A 180 17.72 0.46 -9.25
C LEU A 180 17.56 1.51 -10.36
N CYS A 181 18.13 2.70 -10.20
CA CYS A 181 18.11 3.74 -11.23
C CYS A 181 18.83 3.28 -12.51
N LYS A 182 19.93 2.53 -12.39
CA LYS A 182 20.62 1.94 -13.55
C LYS A 182 19.83 0.84 -14.23
N GLU A 183 19.17 -0.01 -13.44
CA GLU A 183 18.37 -1.14 -13.96
C GLU A 183 17.04 -0.69 -14.58
N TYR A 184 16.45 0.41 -14.05
CA TYR A 184 15.14 0.94 -14.44
C TYR A 184 15.18 2.45 -14.70
N PRO A 185 15.94 2.93 -15.71
CA PRO A 185 16.21 4.37 -15.90
C PRO A 185 14.94 5.19 -16.21
N ASP A 186 13.92 4.56 -16.82
CA ASP A 186 12.67 5.23 -17.20
C ASP A 186 11.56 5.10 -16.15
N ASN A 187 11.86 4.50 -14.99
CA ASN A 187 10.85 4.28 -13.97
C ASN A 187 10.84 5.39 -12.94
N TYR A 188 9.81 6.24 -12.99
CA TYR A 188 9.64 7.40 -12.08
C TYR A 188 9.61 7.05 -10.59
N ARG A 189 9.41 5.77 -10.23
CA ARG A 189 9.35 5.32 -8.82
C ARG A 189 10.72 5.12 -8.19
N VAL A 190 11.77 5.08 -9.01
CA VAL A 190 13.16 4.91 -8.55
C VAL A 190 14.01 6.15 -8.80
N GLN A 191 13.47 7.15 -9.49
CA GLN A 191 14.04 8.49 -9.64
C GLN A 191 13.62 9.37 -8.45
#